data_761ee23b5e2cf6709a378884b0915cc0
#
_entry.id   761ee23b5e2cf6709a378884b0915cc0
#
_cell.length_a   1.000
_cell.length_b   1.000
_cell.length_c   1.000
_cell.angle_alpha   90.00
_cell.angle_beta   90.00
_cell.angle_gamma   90.00
#
_symmetry.space_group_name_H-M   'P 1'
#
loop_
_entity.id
_entity.type
_entity.pdbx_description
1 polymer ?
#
loop_
_entity_poly.entity_id
_entity_poly.type
_entity_poly.pdbx_seq_one_letter_code
_entity_poly.pdbx_strand_id
1 'polypeptide(L)'
;LEDEGNRAVLRYLPNAIHKFYVDDATGALVDLTKLYEGLEEGDRKGSASMSPETGADASAGGNSLTQAEQLGADKLKGTLSREALDQKARAVTQLGLDSYTLASASYREEELEPDAPAIIAQLSYAKRVENGTFRRIVTLDAKTGGLLRVYSSRPQAPDEENKVSEDAARKTAEAFLSAQQKSRFAQCAAYAGDLGDQRENGRYGAWRFQYARQEQGYFFPHDQFTVEIDAADGSVSSYAQSWSKNVRFDSARGIISEEQAFGAYYKTFRLVKGYVAVPQKLDLSDPEHAPLAEMGYRALNSLKLGWQLSATERSALGIDAKTGQPVLREESSGGTLTYSDLEGSQAKQAVEALAEYGIGYAGGRFRTEKQLTQLDLAALLASTQGLVIDPDNLAEGDADRVYRAVYGMGALRREDRNDGKVLSRLDVIRCLLDAGGYGPAARLQGIYRTDFSDAGDIPDDLLGYAALAQALKLADGGRLNPGQSAARADAALMLFAFMGRN
;
A
#
# COMPACT_ATOMS: atom_id res chain seq x y z
N LEU A 1 11.34 -12.07 26.32
CA LEU A 1 10.40 -12.69 25.38
C LEU A 1 11.02 -12.51 24.00
N GLU A 2 11.52 -13.61 23.42
CA GLU A 2 12.07 -13.61 22.07
C GLU A 2 10.91 -13.44 21.12
N ASP A 3 11.01 -12.41 20.27
CA ASP A 3 10.06 -12.09 19.22
C ASP A 3 10.16 -13.20 18.14
N GLU A 4 9.21 -14.13 18.12
CA GLU A 4 9.14 -15.20 17.12
C GLU A 4 8.76 -14.69 15.72
N GLY A 5 8.38 -13.42 15.59
CA GLY A 5 7.85 -12.81 14.36
C GLY A 5 8.88 -12.51 13.28
N ASN A 6 10.17 -12.45 13.56
CA ASN A 6 11.22 -12.01 12.64
C ASN A 6 12.15 -13.12 12.14
N ARG A 7 11.60 -14.31 11.86
CA ARG A 7 12.37 -15.43 11.29
C ARG A 7 12.31 -15.42 9.77
N ALA A 8 13.47 -15.30 9.13
CA ALA A 8 13.60 -15.44 7.69
C ALA A 8 13.79 -16.91 7.30
N VAL A 9 12.88 -17.44 6.50
CA VAL A 9 12.92 -18.81 5.97
C VAL A 9 13.50 -18.80 4.56
N LEU A 10 14.48 -19.67 4.30
CA LEU A 10 15.05 -19.85 2.97
C LEU A 10 14.07 -20.61 2.08
N ARG A 11 13.79 -20.06 0.90
CA ARG A 11 12.87 -20.64 -0.08
C ARG A 11 13.39 -20.52 -1.50
N TYR A 12 12.97 -21.43 -2.35
CA TYR A 12 13.14 -21.34 -3.79
C TYR A 12 11.99 -20.53 -4.38
N LEU A 13 12.32 -19.54 -5.20
CA LEU A 13 11.38 -18.72 -5.95
C LEU A 13 11.67 -18.89 -7.45
N PRO A 14 10.65 -18.88 -8.31
CA PRO A 14 10.90 -18.80 -9.75
C PRO A 14 11.61 -17.47 -10.06
N ASN A 15 12.59 -17.55 -10.95
CA ASN A 15 13.44 -16.39 -11.31
C ASN A 15 12.72 -15.37 -12.21
N ALA A 16 11.43 -15.56 -12.51
CA ALA A 16 10.66 -14.68 -13.36
C ALA A 16 9.26 -14.46 -12.79
N ILE A 17 8.90 -13.20 -12.63
CA ILE A 17 7.54 -12.74 -12.27
C ILE A 17 6.67 -12.61 -13.53
N HIS A 18 7.21 -12.96 -14.71
CA HIS A 18 6.57 -12.77 -15.98
C HIS A 18 5.46 -13.78 -16.25
N LYS A 19 4.40 -13.33 -16.92
CA LYS A 19 3.31 -14.20 -17.40
C LYS A 19 3.75 -14.89 -18.68
N PHE A 20 4.06 -16.19 -18.59
CA PHE A 20 4.42 -17.01 -19.73
C PHE A 20 3.30 -17.96 -20.13
N TYR A 21 3.30 -18.35 -21.40
CA TYR A 21 2.65 -19.57 -21.85
C TYR A 21 3.56 -20.32 -22.84
N VAL A 22 3.34 -21.62 -22.97
CA VAL A 22 3.98 -22.43 -24.00
C VAL A 22 2.96 -22.62 -25.12
N ASP A 23 3.27 -22.15 -26.31
CA ASP A 23 2.43 -22.32 -27.51
C ASP A 23 2.35 -23.79 -27.86
N ASP A 24 1.13 -24.33 -27.97
CA ASP A 24 0.91 -25.77 -28.20
C ASP A 24 1.33 -26.23 -29.63
N ALA A 25 1.33 -25.32 -30.60
CA ALA A 25 1.68 -25.64 -31.96
C ALA A 25 3.18 -25.64 -32.24
N THR A 26 3.91 -24.72 -31.59
CA THR A 26 5.34 -24.48 -31.82
C THR A 26 6.24 -24.98 -30.71
N GLY A 27 5.70 -25.23 -29.51
CA GLY A 27 6.47 -25.51 -28.31
C GLY A 27 7.26 -24.30 -27.78
N ALA A 28 7.08 -23.12 -28.37
CA ALA A 28 7.82 -21.93 -27.97
C ALA A 28 7.29 -21.34 -26.66
N LEU A 29 8.21 -20.88 -25.79
CA LEU A 29 7.89 -20.10 -24.60
C LEU A 29 7.61 -18.66 -25.03
N VAL A 30 6.41 -18.14 -24.73
CA VAL A 30 5.98 -16.79 -25.07
C VAL A 30 5.79 -15.98 -23.79
N ASP A 31 6.48 -14.85 -23.72
CA ASP A 31 6.40 -13.90 -22.61
C ASP A 31 5.29 -12.87 -22.86
N LEU A 32 4.17 -13.01 -22.18
CA LEU A 32 3.02 -12.11 -22.29
C LEU A 32 3.33 -10.71 -21.73
N THR A 33 4.22 -10.58 -20.78
CA THR A 33 4.56 -9.29 -20.18
C THR A 33 5.14 -8.35 -21.23
N LYS A 34 6.06 -8.84 -22.04
CA LYS A 34 6.66 -8.06 -23.14
C LYS A 34 5.66 -7.66 -24.23
N LEU A 35 4.64 -8.48 -24.45
CA LEU A 35 3.58 -8.16 -25.41
C LEU A 35 2.67 -7.05 -24.90
N TYR A 36 2.36 -7.03 -23.58
CA TYR A 36 1.56 -5.95 -22.97
C TYR A 36 2.33 -4.64 -22.88
N GLU A 37 3.61 -4.67 -22.55
CA GLU A 37 4.47 -3.47 -22.46
C GLU A 37 4.52 -2.71 -23.81
N GLY A 38 4.60 -3.42 -24.93
CA GLY A 38 4.56 -2.81 -26.28
C GLY A 38 3.24 -2.11 -26.61
N LEU A 39 2.17 -2.37 -25.87
CA LEU A 39 0.85 -1.75 -26.07
C LEU A 39 0.64 -0.52 -25.19
N GLU A 40 1.31 -0.43 -24.03
CA GLU A 40 1.15 0.68 -23.08
C GLU A 40 1.96 1.94 -23.47
N GLU A 41 2.95 1.85 -24.35
CA GLU A 41 3.74 3.01 -24.80
C GLU A 41 2.90 4.14 -25.45
N GLY A 42 1.65 3.86 -25.83
CA GLY A 42 0.74 4.84 -26.41
C GLY A 42 -0.03 5.71 -25.41
N ASP A 43 -0.09 5.36 -24.13
CA ASP A 43 -1.10 5.89 -23.20
C ASP A 43 -0.60 6.90 -22.15
N ARG A 44 0.71 7.18 -22.08
CA ARG A 44 1.25 8.13 -21.09
C ARG A 44 1.14 9.61 -21.46
N LYS A 45 0.36 9.97 -22.47
CA LYS A 45 -0.01 11.37 -22.74
C LYS A 45 -1.37 11.68 -22.13
N GLY A 46 -1.38 12.10 -20.87
CA GLY A 46 -2.52 12.78 -20.30
C GLY A 46 -3.12 12.17 -19.03
N SER A 47 -2.49 12.37 -17.92
CA SER A 47 -3.21 12.60 -16.65
C SER A 47 -2.37 13.50 -15.75
N ALA A 48 -2.59 14.78 -15.85
CA ALA A 48 -2.15 15.72 -14.84
C ALA A 48 -3.13 15.64 -13.66
N SER A 49 -2.71 15.00 -12.57
CA SER A 49 -3.46 15.07 -11.32
C SER A 49 -3.26 16.44 -10.71
N MET A 50 -4.31 17.24 -10.72
CA MET A 50 -4.38 18.46 -9.92
C MET A 50 -4.56 18.08 -8.45
N SER A 51 -3.55 18.34 -7.62
CA SER A 51 -3.72 18.39 -6.18
C SER A 51 -4.25 19.75 -5.77
N PRO A 52 -5.30 19.83 -4.93
CA PRO A 52 -5.77 21.11 -4.43
C PRO A 52 -4.79 21.69 -3.41
N GLU A 53 -4.35 22.92 -3.65
CA GLU A 53 -3.70 23.73 -2.63
C GLU A 53 -4.74 24.17 -1.60
N THR A 54 -4.66 23.63 -0.40
CA THR A 54 -5.38 24.19 0.75
C THR A 54 -4.47 25.19 1.43
N GLY A 55 -4.68 26.46 1.13
CA GLY A 55 -4.18 27.56 1.94
C GLY A 55 -4.95 27.62 3.25
N ALA A 56 -4.26 27.42 4.36
CA ALA A 56 -4.80 27.73 5.68
C ALA A 56 -4.29 29.09 6.11
N ASP A 57 -5.19 30.07 6.13
CA ASP A 57 -4.98 31.34 6.81
C ASP A 57 -4.97 31.11 8.32
N ALA A 58 -3.83 31.33 8.95
CA ALA A 58 -3.70 31.33 10.40
C ALA A 58 -4.07 32.71 10.95
N SER A 59 -5.29 32.86 11.46
CA SER A 59 -5.65 34.00 12.30
C SER A 59 -5.10 33.77 13.72
N ALA A 60 -4.21 34.65 14.15
CA ALA A 60 -3.66 34.70 15.50
C ALA A 60 -4.72 35.10 16.51
N GLY A 61 -5.19 34.15 17.30
CA GLY A 61 -5.94 34.36 18.53
C GLY A 61 -5.23 33.62 19.67
N GLY A 62 -4.74 34.34 20.67
CA GLY A 62 -4.04 33.75 21.80
C GLY A 62 -4.97 32.84 22.62
N ASN A 63 -4.80 31.56 22.48
CA ASN A 63 -5.38 30.53 23.36
C ASN A 63 -4.25 29.59 23.81
N SER A 64 -4.29 29.17 25.08
CA SER A 64 -3.46 28.08 25.57
C SER A 64 -3.63 26.87 24.67
N LEU A 65 -2.50 26.26 24.29
CA LEU A 65 -2.47 25.03 23.49
C LEU A 65 -3.42 23.99 24.07
N THR A 66 -4.20 23.36 23.24
CA THR A 66 -4.96 22.17 23.62
C THR A 66 -4.02 21.04 24.05
N GLN A 67 -4.51 20.07 24.79
CA GLN A 67 -3.70 18.92 25.22
C GLN A 67 -3.10 18.16 24.02
N ALA A 68 -3.81 18.08 22.90
CA ALA A 68 -3.33 17.46 21.65
C ALA A 68 -2.21 18.30 21.00
N GLU A 69 -2.33 19.62 20.98
CA GLU A 69 -1.28 20.53 20.49
C GLU A 69 -0.04 20.50 21.38
N GLN A 70 -0.23 20.35 22.69
CA GLN A 70 0.86 20.23 23.65
C GLN A 70 1.62 18.91 23.49
N LEU A 71 0.90 17.79 23.29
CA LEU A 71 1.49 16.50 22.95
C LEU A 71 2.22 16.54 21.61
N GLY A 72 1.67 17.24 20.61
CA GLY A 72 2.32 17.47 19.33
C GLY A 72 3.60 18.27 19.45
N ALA A 73 3.59 19.35 20.24
CA ALA A 73 4.75 20.18 20.54
C ALA A 73 5.83 19.40 21.30
N ASP A 74 5.42 18.54 22.24
CA ASP A 74 6.35 17.68 22.99
C ASP A 74 7.04 16.64 22.10
N LYS A 75 6.35 16.08 21.10
CA LYS A 75 6.92 15.17 20.11
C LYS A 75 8.00 15.85 19.25
N LEU A 76 7.85 17.16 18.98
CA LEU A 76 8.83 17.93 18.20
C LEU A 76 10.07 18.36 19.02
N LYS A 77 10.08 18.12 20.33
CA LYS A 77 11.27 18.42 21.16
C LYS A 77 12.48 17.63 20.70
N GLY A 78 13.59 18.33 20.52
CA GLY A 78 14.85 17.74 20.08
C GLY A 78 14.97 17.53 18.57
N THR A 79 14.00 17.98 17.77
CA THR A 79 14.18 18.03 16.31
C THR A 79 15.16 19.14 15.91
N LEU A 80 15.89 18.91 14.84
CA LEU A 80 16.78 19.89 14.24
C LEU A 80 15.99 21.02 13.59
N SER A 81 16.56 22.23 13.54
CA SER A 81 15.96 23.35 12.82
C SER A 81 15.94 23.10 11.32
N ARG A 82 15.09 23.83 10.61
CA ARG A 82 15.01 23.81 9.15
C ARG A 82 16.39 24.06 8.49
N GLU A 83 17.12 25.03 9.01
CA GLU A 83 18.44 25.43 8.53
C GLU A 83 19.49 24.33 8.76
N ALA A 84 19.45 23.68 9.93
CA ALA A 84 20.34 22.58 10.25
C ALA A 84 20.06 21.36 9.37
N LEU A 85 18.78 21.06 9.09
CA LEU A 85 18.37 19.98 8.20
C LEU A 85 18.73 20.29 6.72
N ASP A 86 18.59 21.55 6.27
CA ASP A 86 19.04 21.96 4.93
C ASP A 86 20.55 21.80 4.77
N GLN A 87 21.33 22.21 5.77
CA GLN A 87 22.78 22.01 5.76
C GLN A 87 23.16 20.53 5.68
N LYS A 88 22.47 19.66 6.44
CA LYS A 88 22.72 18.21 6.38
C LYS A 88 22.34 17.61 5.03
N ALA A 89 21.25 18.03 4.43
CA ALA A 89 20.87 17.58 3.09
C ALA A 89 21.90 18.01 2.03
N ARG A 90 22.35 19.27 2.07
CA ARG A 90 23.37 19.80 1.14
C ARG A 90 24.74 19.20 1.36
N ALA A 91 25.09 18.77 2.56
CA ALA A 91 26.33 18.07 2.85
C ALA A 91 26.44 16.72 2.11
N VAL A 92 25.30 16.15 1.66
CA VAL A 92 25.29 14.98 0.77
C VAL A 92 25.45 15.47 -0.68
N THR A 93 26.68 15.67 -1.10
CA THR A 93 27.04 16.30 -2.41
C THR A 93 26.44 15.57 -3.61
N GLN A 94 26.26 14.23 -3.51
CA GLN A 94 25.65 13.42 -4.56
C GLN A 94 24.19 13.78 -4.84
N LEU A 95 23.52 14.51 -3.94
CA LEU A 95 22.15 15.00 -4.18
C LEU A 95 22.10 16.18 -5.16
N GLY A 96 23.22 16.82 -5.50
CA GLY A 96 23.30 17.91 -6.47
C GLY A 96 22.40 19.10 -6.13
N LEU A 97 22.27 19.46 -4.84
CA LEU A 97 21.35 20.51 -4.36
C LEU A 97 21.87 21.95 -4.54
N ASP A 98 23.07 22.17 -5.07
CA ASP A 98 23.67 23.51 -5.17
C ASP A 98 22.85 24.48 -6.03
N SER A 99 22.22 23.97 -7.06
CA SER A 99 21.37 24.77 -7.97
C SER A 99 19.89 24.81 -7.56
N TYR A 100 19.54 24.22 -6.41
CA TYR A 100 18.18 24.18 -5.91
C TYR A 100 17.97 25.14 -4.74
N THR A 101 16.79 25.75 -4.68
CA THR A 101 16.30 26.52 -3.54
C THR A 101 15.40 25.66 -2.65
N LEU A 102 15.57 25.76 -1.33
CA LEU A 102 14.63 25.14 -0.38
C LEU A 102 13.32 25.91 -0.38
N ALA A 103 12.29 25.32 -0.96
CA ALA A 103 10.94 25.91 -1.06
C ALA A 103 10.14 25.76 0.24
N SER A 104 10.12 24.55 0.81
CA SER A 104 9.38 24.27 2.04
C SER A 104 10.05 23.17 2.87
N ALA A 105 9.73 23.15 4.17
CA ALA A 105 10.05 22.09 5.09
C ALA A 105 8.81 21.75 5.90
N SER A 106 8.47 20.48 6.01
CA SER A 106 7.37 19.98 6.82
C SER A 106 7.84 18.84 7.71
N TYR A 107 7.20 18.71 8.86
CA TYR A 107 7.48 17.65 9.83
C TYR A 107 6.24 16.79 10.00
N ARG A 108 6.44 15.49 10.07
CA ARG A 108 5.36 14.55 10.36
C ARG A 108 5.87 13.36 11.14
N GLU A 109 4.99 12.73 11.89
CA GLU A 109 5.26 11.44 12.48
C GLU A 109 5.08 10.36 11.41
N GLU A 110 6.05 9.48 11.30
CA GLU A 110 5.99 8.33 10.40
C GLU A 110 6.53 7.10 11.12
N GLU A 111 5.86 5.98 10.96
CA GLU A 111 6.32 4.71 11.47
C GLU A 111 7.33 4.14 10.47
N LEU A 112 8.61 4.36 10.75
CA LEU A 112 9.71 3.88 9.91
C LEU A 112 9.98 2.38 10.14
N GLU A 113 9.58 1.87 11.28
CA GLU A 113 9.69 0.48 11.71
C GLU A 113 8.46 0.15 12.56
N PRO A 114 8.02 -1.12 12.62
CA PRO A 114 6.92 -1.52 13.48
C PRO A 114 7.14 -1.03 14.91
N ASP A 115 6.13 -0.39 15.49
CA ASP A 115 6.10 0.13 16.85
C ASP A 115 7.19 1.17 17.22
N ALA A 116 7.86 1.75 16.22
CA ALA A 116 8.87 2.80 16.40
C ALA A 116 8.56 4.05 15.57
N PRO A 117 7.58 4.88 15.98
CA PRO A 117 7.29 6.13 15.30
C PRO A 117 8.47 7.10 15.43
N ALA A 118 8.85 7.70 14.30
CA ALA A 118 9.87 8.71 14.23
C ALA A 118 9.32 10.02 13.67
N ILE A 119 9.87 11.15 14.10
CA ILE A 119 9.58 12.43 13.44
C ILE A 119 10.49 12.56 12.25
N ILE A 120 9.91 12.64 11.08
CA ILE A 120 10.63 12.89 9.84
C ILE A 120 10.45 14.34 9.40
N ALA A 121 11.48 14.87 8.77
CA ALA A 121 11.46 16.16 8.10
C ALA A 121 11.49 15.96 6.58
N GLN A 122 10.55 16.53 5.88
CA GLN A 122 10.48 16.51 4.43
C GLN A 122 10.86 17.89 3.89
N LEU A 123 12.01 17.98 3.23
CA LEU A 123 12.53 19.19 2.62
C LEU A 123 12.22 19.17 1.11
N SER A 124 11.47 20.16 0.64
CA SER A 124 11.14 20.31 -0.78
C SER A 124 12.05 21.36 -1.42
N TYR A 125 12.82 20.92 -2.39
CA TYR A 125 13.72 21.76 -3.17
C TYR A 125 13.17 21.97 -4.56
N ALA A 126 13.33 23.19 -5.09
CA ALA A 126 12.89 23.57 -6.43
C ALA A 126 14.03 24.22 -7.22
N LYS A 127 14.14 23.88 -8.51
CA LYS A 127 15.02 24.49 -9.48
C LYS A 127 14.20 24.87 -10.72
N ARG A 128 14.09 26.16 -11.02
CA ARG A 128 13.42 26.64 -12.22
C ARG A 128 14.31 26.41 -13.44
N VAL A 129 13.71 25.93 -14.51
CA VAL A 129 14.31 25.76 -15.83
C VAL A 129 13.34 26.33 -16.88
N GLU A 130 13.81 26.50 -18.10
CA GLU A 130 13.04 27.14 -19.19
C GLU A 130 11.66 26.50 -19.42
N ASN A 131 11.58 25.17 -19.33
CA ASN A 131 10.35 24.38 -19.59
C ASN A 131 9.63 23.89 -18.32
N GLY A 132 9.90 24.49 -17.14
CA GLY A 132 9.20 24.10 -15.93
C GLY A 132 10.01 24.17 -14.64
N THR A 133 9.69 23.33 -13.69
CA THR A 133 10.36 23.30 -12.38
C THR A 133 10.75 21.86 -12.04
N PHE A 134 12.05 21.62 -11.84
CA PHE A 134 12.50 20.40 -11.19
C PHE A 134 12.20 20.49 -9.69
N ARG A 135 11.71 19.40 -9.14
CA ARG A 135 11.49 19.27 -7.70
C ARG A 135 12.29 18.09 -7.17
N ARG A 136 12.90 18.28 -6.01
CA ARG A 136 13.58 17.22 -5.27
C ARG A 136 13.11 17.26 -3.83
N ILE A 137 12.61 16.14 -3.34
CA ILE A 137 12.13 15.96 -1.98
C ILE A 137 13.15 15.11 -1.25
N VAL A 138 13.71 15.65 -0.17
CA VAL A 138 14.67 14.96 0.69
C VAL A 138 14.02 14.73 2.04
N THR A 139 13.88 13.47 2.44
CA THR A 139 13.30 13.10 3.73
C THR A 139 14.42 12.69 4.67
N LEU A 140 14.48 13.35 5.82
CA LEU A 140 15.47 13.14 6.87
C LEU A 140 14.77 12.71 8.16
N ASP A 141 15.44 11.94 9.00
CA ASP A 141 15.09 11.83 10.41
C ASP A 141 15.26 13.22 11.06
N ALA A 142 14.19 13.75 11.65
CA ALA A 142 14.17 15.13 12.11
C ALA A 142 15.06 15.38 13.34
N LYS A 143 15.43 14.35 14.09
CA LYS A 143 16.28 14.45 15.29
C LYS A 143 17.75 14.29 14.96
N THR A 144 18.08 13.33 14.10
CA THR A 144 19.48 13.01 13.77
C THR A 144 19.95 13.70 12.48
N GLY A 145 19.01 14.03 11.58
CA GLY A 145 19.31 14.49 10.23
C GLY A 145 19.80 13.39 9.31
N GLY A 146 19.62 12.12 9.70
CA GLY A 146 19.95 10.98 8.85
C GLY A 146 19.07 10.93 7.62
N LEU A 147 19.66 10.63 6.44
CA LEU A 147 18.92 10.55 5.17
C LEU A 147 18.09 9.28 5.12
N LEU A 148 16.78 9.43 4.87
CA LEU A 148 15.83 8.33 4.79
C LEU A 148 15.39 8.04 3.36
N ARG A 149 15.02 9.09 2.60
CA ARG A 149 14.53 8.97 1.22
C ARG A 149 14.87 10.20 0.40
N VAL A 150 14.98 9.98 -0.91
CA VAL A 150 15.07 11.04 -1.92
C VAL A 150 14.09 10.71 -3.04
N TYR A 151 13.38 11.71 -3.50
CA TYR A 151 12.51 11.60 -4.66
C TYR A 151 12.67 12.85 -5.51
N SER A 152 12.82 12.68 -6.84
CA SER A 152 12.87 13.78 -7.77
C SER A 152 11.78 13.68 -8.82
N SER A 153 11.20 14.80 -9.17
CA SER A 153 10.25 14.95 -10.27
C SER A 153 10.85 15.89 -11.31
N ARG A 154 10.88 15.45 -12.56
CA ARG A 154 11.31 16.24 -13.70
C ARG A 154 10.09 16.63 -14.55
N PRO A 155 10.04 17.86 -15.12
CA PRO A 155 9.23 18.08 -16.32
C PRO A 155 9.73 17.13 -17.40
N GLN A 156 8.81 16.53 -18.15
CA GLN A 156 9.16 15.61 -19.22
C GLN A 156 9.95 16.39 -20.29
N ALA A 157 11.26 16.11 -20.38
CA ALA A 157 12.08 16.62 -21.47
C ALA A 157 12.06 15.57 -22.59
N PRO A 158 11.75 15.94 -23.83
CA PRO A 158 11.94 15.04 -24.95
C PRO A 158 13.45 14.85 -25.17
N ASP A 159 13.88 13.59 -25.31
CA ASP A 159 15.17 13.16 -25.91
C ASP A 159 16.47 13.78 -25.40
N GLU A 160 16.62 13.98 -24.07
CA GLU A 160 17.94 14.23 -23.52
C GLU A 160 18.77 12.94 -23.61
N GLU A 161 19.87 13.00 -24.40
CA GLU A 161 20.85 11.93 -24.44
C GLU A 161 21.45 11.69 -23.05
N ASN A 162 21.57 10.42 -22.66
CA ASN A 162 22.26 10.04 -21.43
C ASN A 162 23.72 10.49 -21.49
N LYS A 163 24.11 11.48 -20.67
CA LYS A 163 25.49 11.99 -20.59
C LYS A 163 26.35 11.16 -19.63
N VAL A 164 25.70 10.41 -18.73
CA VAL A 164 26.34 9.57 -17.73
C VAL A 164 26.18 8.12 -18.13
N SER A 165 27.30 7.40 -18.22
CA SER A 165 27.29 5.97 -18.51
C SER A 165 26.77 5.16 -17.31
N GLU A 166 26.28 3.94 -17.55
CA GLU A 166 25.83 3.03 -16.48
C GLU A 166 26.94 2.78 -15.45
N ASP A 167 28.16 2.54 -15.89
CA ASP A 167 29.31 2.30 -14.99
C ASP A 167 29.63 3.50 -14.10
N ALA A 168 29.55 4.71 -14.66
CA ALA A 168 29.75 5.94 -13.87
C ALA A 168 28.61 6.12 -12.86
N ALA A 169 27.39 5.89 -13.27
CA ALA A 169 26.20 5.95 -12.42
C ALA A 169 26.28 4.91 -11.28
N ARG A 170 26.68 3.67 -11.59
CA ARG A 170 26.87 2.61 -10.60
C ARG A 170 27.90 2.99 -9.54
N LYS A 171 29.04 3.53 -9.95
CA LYS A 171 30.07 4.03 -9.01
C LYS A 171 29.53 5.13 -8.10
N THR A 172 28.72 6.05 -8.64
CA THR A 172 28.07 7.10 -7.84
C THR A 172 27.11 6.51 -6.83
N ALA A 173 26.26 5.54 -7.24
CA ALA A 173 25.32 4.86 -6.34
C ALA A 173 26.03 4.12 -5.20
N GLU A 174 27.08 3.37 -5.52
CA GLU A 174 27.88 2.62 -4.53
C GLU A 174 28.64 3.53 -3.57
N ALA A 175 29.22 4.61 -4.08
CA ALA A 175 29.87 5.63 -3.24
C ALA A 175 28.87 6.32 -2.30
N PHE A 176 27.68 6.66 -2.81
CA PHE A 176 26.59 7.22 -2.02
C PHE A 176 26.16 6.26 -0.91
N LEU A 177 25.86 5.00 -1.22
CA LEU A 177 25.43 4.01 -0.23
C LEU A 177 26.54 3.73 0.80
N SER A 178 27.79 3.64 0.36
CA SER A 178 28.93 3.46 1.27
C SER A 178 29.10 4.63 2.25
N ALA A 179 28.78 5.85 1.82
CA ALA A 179 28.82 7.02 2.69
C ALA A 179 27.62 7.11 3.64
N GLN A 180 26.41 6.81 3.16
CA GLN A 180 25.17 6.99 3.92
C GLN A 180 24.83 5.78 4.80
N GLN A 181 25.14 4.56 4.35
CA GLN A 181 24.69 3.29 4.97
C GLN A 181 25.83 2.26 5.07
N LYS A 182 27.01 2.67 5.43
CA LYS A 182 28.24 1.87 5.39
C LYS A 182 28.08 0.45 5.95
N SER A 183 27.52 0.32 7.16
CA SER A 183 27.42 -0.97 7.85
C SER A 183 26.36 -1.90 7.22
N ARG A 184 25.25 -1.33 6.73
CA ARG A 184 24.17 -2.08 6.07
C ARG A 184 24.58 -2.43 4.63
N PHE A 185 25.14 -1.48 3.91
CA PHE A 185 25.55 -1.69 2.52
C PHE A 185 26.66 -2.73 2.39
N ALA A 186 27.57 -2.84 3.39
CA ALA A 186 28.58 -3.90 3.43
C ALA A 186 27.99 -5.34 3.51
N GLN A 187 26.71 -5.49 3.85
CA GLN A 187 26.00 -6.77 3.88
C GLN A 187 25.20 -7.02 2.59
N CYS A 188 25.28 -6.12 1.62
CA CYS A 188 24.48 -6.19 0.39
C CYS A 188 25.34 -6.58 -0.82
N ALA A 189 24.65 -7.18 -1.79
CA ALA A 189 25.19 -7.37 -3.14
C ALA A 189 24.20 -6.83 -4.19
N ALA A 190 24.68 -6.58 -5.40
CA ALA A 190 23.83 -6.16 -6.50
C ALA A 190 22.73 -7.18 -6.75
N TYR A 191 21.49 -6.70 -6.81
CA TYR A 191 20.29 -7.53 -6.93
C TYR A 191 19.45 -7.07 -8.10
N ALA A 192 19.19 -7.96 -9.05
CA ALA A 192 18.47 -7.65 -10.29
C ALA A 192 17.04 -8.23 -10.30
N GLY A 193 16.56 -8.79 -9.19
CA GLY A 193 15.36 -9.62 -9.16
C GLY A 193 14.07 -8.93 -9.61
N ASP A 194 13.92 -7.62 -9.38
CA ASP A 194 12.69 -6.89 -9.63
C ASP A 194 12.86 -5.71 -10.62
N LEU A 195 13.99 -5.61 -11.30
CA LEU A 195 14.29 -4.47 -12.17
C LEU A 195 13.67 -4.54 -13.57
N GLY A 196 12.97 -5.61 -13.88
CA GLY A 196 12.50 -5.84 -15.25
C GLY A 196 13.64 -6.09 -16.23
N ASP A 197 13.40 -5.87 -17.53
CA ASP A 197 14.47 -6.00 -18.53
C ASP A 197 15.47 -4.86 -18.35
N GLN A 198 16.69 -5.19 -17.92
CA GLN A 198 17.78 -4.21 -17.75
C GLN A 198 18.13 -3.44 -19.03
N ARG A 199 17.66 -3.90 -20.20
CA ARG A 199 17.79 -3.18 -21.48
C ARG A 199 17.08 -1.84 -21.50
N GLU A 200 16.12 -1.63 -20.56
CA GLU A 200 15.43 -0.34 -20.41
C GLU A 200 16.06 0.56 -19.31
N ASN A 201 17.07 0.05 -18.61
CA ASN A 201 17.79 0.85 -17.62
C ASN A 201 18.47 2.03 -18.33
N GLY A 202 18.21 3.25 -17.83
CA GLY A 202 18.66 4.49 -18.47
C GLY A 202 17.73 5.06 -19.54
N ARG A 203 16.73 4.31 -20.03
CA ARG A 203 15.82 4.77 -21.10
C ARG A 203 14.99 6.00 -20.73
N TYR A 204 14.69 6.15 -19.45
CA TYR A 204 13.89 7.27 -18.94
C TYR A 204 14.71 8.38 -18.28
N GLY A 205 15.96 8.50 -18.67
CA GLY A 205 16.87 9.52 -18.14
C GLY A 205 17.38 9.25 -16.73
N ALA A 206 17.27 8.02 -16.24
CA ALA A 206 17.81 7.59 -14.95
C ALA A 206 18.34 6.16 -15.01
N TRP A 207 19.44 5.91 -14.28
CA TRP A 207 20.03 4.60 -14.05
C TRP A 207 19.57 4.09 -12.70
N ARG A 208 18.90 2.96 -12.65
CA ARG A 208 18.37 2.36 -11.42
C ARG A 208 19.19 1.17 -10.98
N PHE A 209 19.59 1.16 -9.69
CA PHE A 209 20.36 0.08 -9.07
C PHE A 209 19.64 -0.39 -7.81
N GLN A 210 19.65 -1.71 -7.62
CA GLN A 210 19.18 -2.36 -6.40
C GLN A 210 20.31 -3.16 -5.76
N TYR A 211 20.36 -3.09 -4.44
CA TYR A 211 21.31 -3.86 -3.62
C TYR A 211 20.53 -4.49 -2.48
N ALA A 212 20.46 -5.81 -2.44
CA ALA A 212 19.77 -6.54 -1.40
C ALA A 212 20.75 -7.18 -0.42
N ARG A 213 20.31 -7.30 0.83
CA ARG A 213 21.08 -8.00 1.86
C ARG A 213 21.34 -9.44 1.43
N GLN A 214 22.57 -9.90 1.64
CA GLN A 214 22.98 -11.26 1.38
C GLN A 214 23.45 -11.91 2.68
N GLU A 215 22.88 -13.06 3.01
CA GLU A 215 23.22 -13.86 4.18
C GLU A 215 23.49 -15.30 3.76
N GLN A 216 24.62 -15.85 4.18
CA GLN A 216 25.06 -17.21 3.82
C GLN A 216 25.04 -17.48 2.30
N GLY A 217 25.25 -16.47 1.47
CA GLY A 217 25.22 -16.56 0.00
C GLY A 217 23.84 -16.39 -0.65
N TYR A 218 22.77 -16.21 0.13
CA TYR A 218 21.40 -16.04 -0.36
C TYR A 218 20.87 -14.64 -0.11
N PHE A 219 20.09 -14.12 -1.07
CA PHE A 219 19.50 -12.80 -0.96
C PHE A 219 18.29 -12.78 -0.02
N PHE A 220 18.17 -11.68 0.71
CA PHE A 220 17.00 -11.31 1.49
C PHE A 220 16.45 -9.97 0.96
N PRO A 221 15.62 -9.98 -0.11
CA PRO A 221 15.20 -8.76 -0.81
C PRO A 221 14.29 -7.83 0.00
N HIS A 222 13.78 -8.29 1.15
CA HIS A 222 13.06 -7.43 2.07
C HIS A 222 13.96 -6.31 2.63
N ASP A 223 15.26 -6.62 2.84
CA ASP A 223 16.29 -5.67 3.22
C ASP A 223 17.06 -5.24 1.98
N GLN A 224 16.78 -4.04 1.48
CA GLN A 224 17.37 -3.56 0.23
C GLN A 224 17.52 -2.04 0.17
N PHE A 225 18.36 -1.62 -0.73
CA PHE A 225 18.52 -0.25 -1.17
C PHE A 225 18.14 -0.14 -2.65
N THR A 226 17.37 0.88 -3.00
CA THR A 226 17.13 1.28 -4.39
C THR A 226 17.67 2.69 -4.58
N VAL A 227 18.53 2.88 -5.58
CA VAL A 227 19.13 4.17 -5.93
C VAL A 227 18.94 4.43 -7.41
N GLU A 228 18.43 5.61 -7.74
CA GLU A 228 18.39 6.08 -9.12
C GLU A 228 19.34 7.25 -9.29
N ILE A 229 20.14 7.17 -10.35
CA ILE A 229 21.10 8.21 -10.75
C ILE A 229 20.58 8.88 -12.00
N ASP A 230 20.49 10.19 -11.96
CA ASP A 230 20.13 11.02 -13.09
C ASP A 230 21.13 10.83 -14.23
N ALA A 231 20.66 10.40 -15.40
CA ALA A 231 21.52 10.12 -16.54
C ALA A 231 22.07 11.38 -17.21
N ALA A 232 21.56 12.56 -16.90
CA ALA A 232 22.05 13.82 -17.46
C ALA A 232 23.18 14.44 -16.62
N ASP A 233 23.11 14.39 -15.28
CA ASP A 233 24.06 15.08 -14.41
C ASP A 233 24.78 14.19 -13.39
N GLY A 234 24.38 12.90 -13.29
CA GLY A 234 25.00 11.93 -12.38
C GLY A 234 24.61 12.10 -10.90
N SER A 235 23.66 12.95 -10.58
CA SER A 235 23.19 13.13 -9.22
C SER A 235 22.23 12.01 -8.79
N VAL A 236 22.10 11.75 -7.49
CA VAL A 236 21.09 10.85 -6.94
C VAL A 236 19.72 11.49 -7.10
N SER A 237 18.91 10.94 -7.96
CA SER A 237 17.55 11.40 -8.24
C SER A 237 16.49 10.72 -7.37
N SER A 238 16.71 9.46 -6.98
CA SER A 238 15.84 8.72 -6.08
C SER A 238 16.65 7.82 -5.16
N TYR A 239 16.22 7.70 -3.93
CA TYR A 239 16.78 6.79 -2.94
C TYR A 239 15.71 6.30 -2.01
N ALA A 240 15.65 4.99 -1.84
CA ALA A 240 14.78 4.33 -0.88
C ALA A 240 15.54 3.20 -0.20
N GLN A 241 15.14 2.89 1.03
CA GLN A 241 15.67 1.77 1.79
C GLN A 241 14.55 1.03 2.50
N SER A 242 14.70 -0.28 2.60
CA SER A 242 13.96 -1.13 3.53
C SER A 242 14.99 -1.92 4.33
N TRP A 243 14.83 -1.98 5.65
CA TRP A 243 15.75 -2.68 6.52
C TRP A 243 15.08 -3.16 7.79
N SER A 244 15.11 -4.48 8.00
CA SER A 244 14.54 -5.12 9.18
C SER A 244 15.51 -5.11 10.37
N LYS A 245 14.97 -4.90 11.57
CA LYS A 245 15.71 -5.10 12.82
C LYS A 245 15.55 -6.54 13.29
N ASN A 246 16.61 -7.06 13.93
CA ASN A 246 16.58 -8.32 14.68
C ASN A 246 16.11 -9.55 13.89
N VAL A 247 16.40 -9.59 12.58
CA VAL A 247 16.07 -10.77 11.76
C VAL A 247 16.97 -11.94 12.12
N ARG A 248 16.37 -13.10 12.44
CA ARG A 248 17.06 -14.36 12.59
C ARG A 248 17.00 -15.14 11.28
N PHE A 249 18.16 -15.47 10.72
CA PHE A 249 18.25 -16.28 9.51
C PHE A 249 18.41 -17.76 9.84
N ASP A 250 17.67 -18.59 9.15
CA ASP A 250 17.86 -20.04 9.22
C ASP A 250 19.20 -20.43 8.61
N SER A 251 19.77 -21.53 9.12
CA SER A 251 20.99 -22.10 8.52
C SER A 251 20.72 -22.61 7.12
N ALA A 252 21.56 -22.27 6.17
CA ALA A 252 21.52 -22.82 4.81
C ALA A 252 22.03 -24.26 4.69
N ARG A 253 22.39 -24.92 5.80
CA ARG A 253 22.82 -26.32 5.79
C ARG A 253 21.61 -27.26 5.64
N GLY A 254 21.76 -28.30 4.83
CA GLY A 254 20.74 -29.34 4.66
C GLY A 254 19.55 -28.90 3.80
N ILE A 255 19.73 -27.92 2.91
CA ILE A 255 18.74 -27.57 1.90
C ILE A 255 18.65 -28.63 0.81
N ILE A 256 17.46 -28.77 0.21
CA ILE A 256 17.23 -29.64 -0.93
C ILE A 256 17.95 -29.11 -2.18
N SER A 257 18.15 -29.95 -3.18
CA SER A 257 18.71 -29.51 -4.45
C SER A 257 17.70 -28.68 -5.26
N GLU A 258 18.20 -27.91 -6.20
CA GLU A 258 17.37 -27.14 -7.15
C GLU A 258 16.42 -28.06 -7.92
N GLU A 259 16.89 -29.24 -8.36
CA GLU A 259 16.08 -30.25 -9.06
C GLU A 259 14.92 -30.75 -8.19
N GLN A 260 15.18 -30.99 -6.89
CA GLN A 260 14.15 -31.38 -5.94
C GLN A 260 13.14 -30.25 -5.72
N ALA A 261 13.62 -29.00 -5.66
CA ALA A 261 12.75 -27.83 -5.54
C ALA A 261 11.87 -27.64 -6.80
N PHE A 262 12.42 -27.83 -8.01
CA PHE A 262 11.64 -27.86 -9.25
C PHE A 262 10.56 -28.95 -9.23
N GLY A 263 10.90 -30.16 -8.80
CA GLY A 263 9.94 -31.25 -8.67
C GLY A 263 8.79 -30.92 -7.71
N ALA A 264 9.10 -30.26 -6.58
CA ALA A 264 8.11 -29.80 -5.63
C ALA A 264 7.26 -28.66 -6.21
N TYR A 265 7.88 -27.71 -6.92
CA TYR A 265 7.21 -26.58 -7.57
C TYR A 265 6.17 -27.07 -8.60
N TYR A 266 6.54 -28.01 -9.49
CA TYR A 266 5.63 -28.57 -10.48
C TYR A 266 4.51 -29.44 -9.90
N LYS A 267 4.68 -29.96 -8.69
CA LYS A 267 3.58 -30.63 -7.97
C LYS A 267 2.57 -29.61 -7.43
N THR A 268 3.05 -28.44 -7.02
CA THR A 268 2.23 -27.36 -6.47
C THR A 268 1.57 -26.54 -7.58
N PHE A 269 2.30 -26.27 -8.67
CA PHE A 269 1.83 -25.48 -9.82
C PHE A 269 1.78 -26.40 -11.04
N ARG A 270 0.61 -26.92 -11.36
CA ARG A 270 0.43 -27.80 -12.52
C ARG A 270 0.39 -27.02 -13.82
N LEU A 271 0.95 -27.61 -14.89
CA LEU A 271 0.72 -27.14 -16.25
C LEU A 271 -0.70 -27.51 -16.68
N VAL A 272 -1.48 -26.54 -17.09
CA VAL A 272 -2.84 -26.69 -17.57
C VAL A 272 -2.92 -26.20 -19.00
N LYS A 273 -3.47 -27.04 -19.89
CA LYS A 273 -3.73 -26.67 -21.27
C LYS A 273 -5.02 -25.85 -21.38
N GLY A 274 -4.96 -24.73 -22.08
CA GLY A 274 -6.10 -23.84 -22.23
C GLY A 274 -5.89 -22.77 -23.29
N TYR A 275 -6.92 -21.99 -23.56
CA TYR A 275 -6.79 -20.83 -24.42
C TYR A 275 -6.21 -19.64 -23.65
N VAL A 276 -5.19 -19.03 -24.24
CA VAL A 276 -4.50 -17.85 -23.73
C VAL A 276 -4.83 -16.68 -24.63
N ALA A 277 -5.28 -15.57 -24.04
CA ALA A 277 -5.48 -14.34 -24.78
C ALA A 277 -4.11 -13.67 -25.01
N VAL A 278 -3.73 -13.56 -26.26
CA VAL A 278 -2.47 -12.95 -26.69
C VAL A 278 -2.79 -11.61 -27.36
N PRO A 279 -2.36 -10.49 -26.79
CA PRO A 279 -2.63 -9.18 -27.37
C PRO A 279 -1.84 -9.01 -28.68
N GLN A 280 -2.52 -8.55 -29.71
CA GLN A 280 -1.94 -8.18 -31.02
C GLN A 280 -2.22 -6.70 -31.26
N LYS A 281 -1.20 -5.94 -31.60
CA LYS A 281 -1.35 -4.54 -31.99
C LYS A 281 -2.23 -4.47 -33.26
N LEU A 282 -3.14 -3.49 -33.30
CA LEU A 282 -3.95 -3.25 -34.48
C LEU A 282 -3.06 -2.86 -35.68
N ASP A 283 -3.21 -3.55 -36.75
CA ASP A 283 -2.61 -3.17 -38.04
C ASP A 283 -3.55 -2.16 -38.70
N LEU A 284 -3.21 -0.88 -38.63
CA LEU A 284 -4.02 0.19 -39.22
C LEU A 284 -4.04 0.16 -40.78
N SER A 285 -3.21 -0.66 -41.40
CA SER A 285 -3.28 -0.89 -42.82
C SER A 285 -4.34 -1.93 -43.22
N ASP A 286 -4.85 -2.68 -42.26
CA ASP A 286 -5.94 -3.63 -42.45
C ASP A 286 -7.30 -2.91 -42.38
N PRO A 287 -8.12 -2.96 -43.42
CA PRO A 287 -9.44 -2.33 -43.44
C PRO A 287 -10.39 -2.82 -42.34
N GLU A 288 -10.20 -4.04 -41.83
CA GLU A 288 -11.00 -4.59 -40.73
C GLU A 288 -10.62 -3.99 -39.36
N HIS A 289 -9.39 -3.51 -39.24
CA HIS A 289 -8.91 -2.93 -37.98
C HIS A 289 -9.18 -1.42 -37.84
N ALA A 290 -9.36 -0.69 -38.96
CA ALA A 290 -9.58 0.75 -38.94
C ALA A 290 -10.83 1.16 -38.13
N PRO A 291 -12.00 0.51 -38.28
CA PRO A 291 -13.19 0.84 -37.48
C PRO A 291 -12.98 0.59 -35.97
N LEU A 292 -12.19 -0.42 -35.61
CA LEU A 292 -11.89 -0.74 -34.22
C LEU A 292 -10.99 0.33 -33.60
N ALA A 293 -10.02 0.84 -34.35
CA ALA A 293 -9.18 1.95 -33.90
C ALA A 293 -9.99 3.24 -33.72
N GLU A 294 -10.96 3.54 -34.60
CA GLU A 294 -11.88 4.66 -34.45
C GLU A 294 -12.78 4.54 -33.21
N MET A 295 -13.14 3.31 -32.81
CA MET A 295 -13.86 3.00 -31.58
C MET A 295 -12.97 3.06 -30.31
N GLY A 296 -11.67 3.36 -30.47
CA GLY A 296 -10.71 3.48 -29.36
C GLY A 296 -10.00 2.19 -28.97
N TYR A 297 -10.20 1.08 -29.70
CA TYR A 297 -9.43 -0.14 -29.48
C TYR A 297 -8.00 0.04 -29.99
N ARG A 298 -7.02 -0.45 -29.23
CA ARG A 298 -5.58 -0.38 -29.58
C ARG A 298 -4.97 -1.73 -29.90
N ALA A 299 -5.60 -2.78 -29.41
CA ALA A 299 -5.18 -4.15 -29.61
C ALA A 299 -6.37 -5.08 -29.72
N LEU A 300 -6.18 -6.19 -30.42
CA LEU A 300 -7.07 -7.35 -30.46
C LEU A 300 -6.45 -8.46 -29.63
N ASN A 301 -7.27 -9.30 -29.00
CA ASN A 301 -6.80 -10.52 -28.38
C ASN A 301 -7.00 -11.71 -29.34
N SER A 302 -5.93 -12.32 -29.78
CA SER A 302 -6.00 -13.64 -30.42
C SER A 302 -5.99 -14.72 -29.33
N LEU A 303 -6.86 -15.72 -29.48
CA LEU A 303 -6.87 -16.87 -28.60
C LEU A 303 -5.90 -17.93 -29.12
N LYS A 304 -4.86 -18.22 -28.38
CA LYS A 304 -3.89 -19.28 -28.67
C LYS A 304 -4.07 -20.44 -27.71
N LEU A 305 -4.00 -21.66 -28.23
CA LEU A 305 -3.96 -22.84 -27.40
C LEU A 305 -2.55 -22.98 -26.84
N GLY A 306 -2.43 -23.11 -25.52
CA GLY A 306 -1.13 -23.17 -24.85
C GLY A 306 -1.20 -23.79 -23.48
N TRP A 307 -0.03 -23.96 -22.86
CA TRP A 307 0.13 -24.49 -21.51
C TRP A 307 0.52 -23.37 -20.56
N GLN A 308 -0.23 -23.24 -19.48
CA GLN A 308 0.02 -22.26 -18.41
C GLN A 308 0.21 -22.97 -17.07
N LEU A 309 1.02 -22.36 -16.20
CA LEU A 309 1.10 -22.79 -14.80
C LEU A 309 -0.20 -22.38 -14.10
N SER A 310 -0.85 -23.35 -13.49
CA SER A 310 -2.01 -23.13 -12.61
C SER A 310 -1.62 -23.52 -11.20
N ALA A 311 -1.73 -22.60 -10.25
CA ALA A 311 -1.53 -22.89 -8.86
C ALA A 311 -2.64 -23.81 -8.35
N THR A 312 -2.26 -24.93 -7.71
CA THR A 312 -3.19 -25.77 -6.96
C THR A 312 -3.60 -25.10 -5.65
N GLU A 313 -2.69 -24.29 -5.13
CA GLU A 313 -2.92 -23.41 -3.98
C GLU A 313 -2.48 -21.97 -4.36
N ARG A 314 -3.45 -21.07 -4.43
CA ARG A 314 -3.23 -19.68 -4.91
C ARG A 314 -2.36 -18.85 -3.97
N SER A 315 -2.17 -19.30 -2.74
CA SER A 315 -1.41 -18.60 -1.69
C SER A 315 0.05 -19.04 -1.57
N ALA A 316 0.54 -19.94 -2.43
CA ALA A 316 1.92 -20.40 -2.35
C ALA A 316 2.92 -19.31 -2.73
N LEU A 317 3.85 -19.03 -1.80
CA LEU A 317 4.91 -18.02 -1.94
C LEU A 317 6.22 -18.58 -2.48
N GLY A 318 6.34 -19.90 -2.57
CA GLY A 318 7.55 -20.60 -2.99
C GLY A 318 7.64 -22.00 -2.38
N ILE A 319 8.80 -22.60 -2.46
CA ILE A 319 9.11 -23.92 -1.88
C ILE A 319 10.13 -23.73 -0.75
N ASP A 320 9.81 -24.19 0.43
CA ASP A 320 10.74 -24.20 1.57
C ASP A 320 12.00 -25.01 1.22
N ALA A 321 13.15 -24.38 1.38
CA ALA A 321 14.41 -24.96 0.92
C ALA A 321 14.89 -26.16 1.75
N LYS A 322 14.35 -26.38 2.95
CA LYS A 322 14.69 -27.54 3.79
C LYS A 322 13.72 -28.70 3.65
N THR A 323 12.44 -28.37 3.62
CA THR A 323 11.38 -29.39 3.65
C THR A 323 10.90 -29.78 2.26
N GLY A 324 11.11 -28.93 1.25
CA GLY A 324 10.54 -29.10 -0.08
C GLY A 324 9.02 -28.89 -0.12
N GLN A 325 8.42 -28.36 0.95
CA GLN A 325 6.99 -28.09 1.01
C GLN A 325 6.68 -26.67 0.47
N PRO A 326 5.48 -26.45 -0.07
CA PRO A 326 5.04 -25.11 -0.42
C PRO A 326 5.07 -24.19 0.82
N VAL A 327 5.69 -23.03 0.69
CA VAL A 327 5.52 -21.94 1.64
C VAL A 327 4.24 -21.23 1.26
N LEU A 328 3.21 -21.42 2.05
CA LEU A 328 1.95 -20.74 1.84
C LEU A 328 2.06 -19.30 2.36
N ARG A 329 1.40 -18.37 1.67
CA ARG A 329 1.10 -17.10 2.32
C ARG A 329 0.20 -17.47 3.49
N GLU A 330 0.56 -17.11 4.71
CA GLU A 330 -0.43 -17.04 5.75
C GLU A 330 -1.54 -16.18 5.16
N GLU A 331 -2.67 -16.80 4.85
CA GLU A 331 -3.85 -16.04 4.55
C GLU A 331 -4.00 -15.13 5.77
N SER A 332 -3.82 -13.83 5.55
CA SER A 332 -4.24 -12.84 6.52
C SER A 332 -5.66 -13.27 6.82
N SER A 333 -5.90 -13.83 7.98
CA SER A 333 -7.00 -14.67 8.47
C SER A 333 -8.40 -14.44 7.86
N GLY A 334 -8.48 -14.33 6.55
CA GLY A 334 -9.68 -14.33 5.73
C GLY A 334 -10.12 -15.74 5.37
N GLY A 335 -9.76 -16.74 6.18
CA GLY A 335 -10.44 -18.02 6.19
C GLY A 335 -11.86 -17.80 6.63
N THR A 336 -12.82 -18.57 6.08
CA THR A 336 -14.20 -18.56 6.48
C THR A 336 -14.30 -18.58 8.01
N LEU A 337 -14.75 -17.45 8.57
CA LEU A 337 -14.97 -17.38 10.01
C LEU A 337 -16.20 -18.20 10.37
N THR A 338 -16.17 -18.87 11.50
CA THR A 338 -17.32 -19.63 11.98
C THR A 338 -17.68 -19.18 13.39
N TYR A 339 -18.96 -19.03 13.64
CA TYR A 339 -19.48 -18.58 14.92
C TYR A 339 -20.47 -19.57 15.52
N SER A 340 -20.32 -19.86 16.80
CA SER A 340 -21.15 -20.82 17.52
C SER A 340 -22.38 -20.19 18.18
N ASP A 341 -22.54 -18.88 18.14
CA ASP A 341 -23.50 -18.10 18.92
C ASP A 341 -24.50 -17.29 18.06
N LEU A 342 -24.70 -17.66 16.80
CA LEU A 342 -25.61 -16.94 15.89
C LEU A 342 -27.05 -17.42 15.92
N GLU A 343 -27.32 -18.54 16.58
CA GLU A 343 -28.67 -19.11 16.57
C GLU A 343 -29.68 -18.17 17.24
N GLY A 344 -30.78 -17.91 16.54
CA GLY A 344 -31.82 -16.97 17.00
C GLY A 344 -31.51 -15.48 16.77
N SER A 345 -30.31 -15.12 16.28
CA SER A 345 -29.97 -13.74 15.95
C SER A 345 -30.56 -13.30 14.61
N GLN A 346 -31.14 -12.09 14.58
CA GLN A 346 -31.60 -11.46 13.34
C GLN A 346 -30.48 -11.16 12.37
N ALA A 347 -29.26 -10.99 12.87
CA ALA A 347 -28.05 -10.73 12.06
C ALA A 347 -27.37 -12.00 11.55
N LYS A 348 -27.91 -13.22 11.85
CA LYS A 348 -27.26 -14.50 11.50
C LYS A 348 -26.83 -14.54 10.03
N GLN A 349 -27.74 -14.30 9.11
CA GLN A 349 -27.47 -14.37 7.66
C GLN A 349 -26.39 -13.37 7.22
N ALA A 350 -26.45 -12.13 7.75
CA ALA A 350 -25.47 -11.10 7.42
C ALA A 350 -24.08 -11.46 7.97
N VAL A 351 -24.01 -11.93 9.22
CA VAL A 351 -22.75 -12.34 9.85
C VAL A 351 -22.15 -13.56 9.15
N GLU A 352 -22.95 -14.58 8.80
CA GLU A 352 -22.49 -15.76 8.07
C GLU A 352 -21.96 -15.38 6.68
N ALA A 353 -22.68 -14.52 5.95
CA ALA A 353 -22.25 -14.03 4.64
C ALA A 353 -20.95 -13.21 4.73
N LEU A 354 -20.81 -12.30 5.69
CA LEU A 354 -19.56 -11.57 5.93
C LEU A 354 -18.42 -12.53 6.30
N ALA A 355 -18.69 -13.52 7.13
CA ALA A 355 -17.75 -14.52 7.60
C ALA A 355 -17.19 -15.41 6.47
N GLU A 356 -17.97 -15.70 5.42
CA GLU A 356 -17.50 -16.39 4.22
C GLU A 356 -16.38 -15.63 3.50
N TYR A 357 -16.39 -14.29 3.61
CA TYR A 357 -15.34 -13.42 3.08
C TYR A 357 -14.24 -13.08 4.10
N GLY A 358 -14.25 -13.76 5.26
CA GLY A 358 -13.29 -13.48 6.33
C GLY A 358 -13.53 -12.15 7.06
N ILE A 359 -14.72 -11.57 6.94
CA ILE A 359 -15.09 -10.32 7.59
C ILE A 359 -15.82 -10.61 8.90
N GLY A 360 -15.23 -10.14 10.01
CA GLY A 360 -15.79 -10.40 11.34
C GLY A 360 -14.72 -10.37 12.43
N TYR A 361 -14.98 -11.09 13.52
CA TYR A 361 -14.10 -11.19 14.68
C TYR A 361 -13.49 -12.59 14.80
N ALA A 362 -12.28 -12.68 15.31
CA ALA A 362 -11.68 -13.95 15.70
C ALA A 362 -12.35 -14.53 16.97
N GLY A 363 -11.97 -15.74 17.38
CA GLY A 363 -12.42 -16.34 18.64
C GLY A 363 -13.72 -17.15 18.58
N GLY A 364 -14.35 -17.31 17.40
CA GLY A 364 -15.48 -18.23 17.18
C GLY A 364 -16.81 -17.81 17.81
N ARG A 365 -16.92 -16.59 18.30
CA ARG A 365 -18.14 -15.96 18.83
C ARG A 365 -18.28 -14.54 18.36
N PHE A 366 -19.43 -14.20 17.76
CA PHE A 366 -19.72 -12.85 17.30
C PHE A 366 -20.30 -11.95 18.39
N ARG A 367 -21.11 -12.53 19.28
CA ARG A 367 -21.82 -11.85 20.39
C ARG A 367 -22.73 -10.73 19.85
N THR A 368 -23.66 -11.10 18.98
CA THR A 368 -24.53 -10.17 18.24
C THR A 368 -25.24 -9.15 19.13
N GLU A 369 -25.65 -9.53 20.36
CA GLU A 369 -26.37 -8.67 21.30
C GLU A 369 -25.46 -7.76 22.14
N LYS A 370 -24.13 -7.93 22.04
CA LYS A 370 -23.19 -7.08 22.79
C LYS A 370 -23.28 -5.64 22.29
N GLN A 371 -23.34 -4.67 23.24
CA GLN A 371 -23.22 -3.26 22.89
C GLN A 371 -21.91 -3.02 22.14
N LEU A 372 -22.02 -2.30 21.02
CA LEU A 372 -20.92 -2.03 20.13
C LEU A 372 -20.04 -0.93 20.69
N THR A 373 -18.78 -1.25 20.97
CA THR A 373 -17.78 -0.23 21.28
C THR A 373 -17.09 0.30 20.02
N GLN A 374 -16.37 1.42 20.15
CA GLN A 374 -15.58 1.96 19.05
C GLN A 374 -14.52 0.95 18.56
N LEU A 375 -13.89 0.22 19.50
CA LEU A 375 -12.93 -0.84 19.16
C LEU A 375 -13.62 -2.01 18.41
N ASP A 376 -14.83 -2.42 18.83
CA ASP A 376 -15.58 -3.46 18.13
C ASP A 376 -15.83 -3.06 16.66
N LEU A 377 -16.31 -1.83 16.41
CA LEU A 377 -16.55 -1.35 15.05
C LEU A 377 -15.24 -1.23 14.27
N ALA A 378 -14.18 -0.71 14.90
CA ALA A 378 -12.87 -0.59 14.27
C ALA A 378 -12.32 -1.98 13.86
N ALA A 379 -12.46 -3.00 14.71
CA ALA A 379 -12.06 -4.38 14.41
C ALA A 379 -12.87 -4.96 13.25
N LEU A 380 -14.19 -4.72 13.22
CA LEU A 380 -15.05 -5.17 12.12
C LEU A 380 -14.69 -4.50 10.79
N LEU A 381 -14.39 -3.19 10.80
CA LEU A 381 -13.93 -2.48 9.60
C LEU A 381 -12.53 -2.95 9.17
N ALA A 382 -11.59 -3.12 10.10
CA ALA A 382 -10.24 -3.61 9.80
C ALA A 382 -10.26 -5.02 9.17
N SER A 383 -11.24 -5.85 9.55
CA SER A 383 -11.39 -7.19 8.97
C SER A 383 -11.72 -7.17 7.47
N THR A 384 -12.31 -6.09 6.95
CA THR A 384 -12.53 -5.92 5.49
C THR A 384 -11.19 -5.77 4.73
N GLN A 385 -10.10 -5.45 5.41
CA GLN A 385 -8.74 -5.41 4.87
C GLN A 385 -7.91 -6.64 5.27
N GLY A 386 -8.56 -7.67 5.81
CA GLY A 386 -7.92 -8.91 6.21
C GLY A 386 -7.27 -8.89 7.61
N LEU A 387 -7.43 -7.82 8.39
CA LEU A 387 -6.96 -7.77 9.78
C LEU A 387 -8.08 -8.22 10.72
N VAL A 388 -8.11 -9.51 11.05
CA VAL A 388 -9.11 -10.13 11.92
C VAL A 388 -8.53 -10.33 13.32
N ILE A 389 -9.17 -9.75 14.32
CA ILE A 389 -8.79 -9.89 15.74
C ILE A 389 -10.00 -10.28 16.58
N ASP A 390 -9.76 -10.76 17.80
CA ASP A 390 -10.80 -10.91 18.84
C ASP A 390 -10.82 -9.65 19.72
N PRO A 391 -11.80 -8.73 19.56
CA PRO A 391 -11.85 -7.50 20.35
C PRO A 391 -12.17 -7.75 21.83
N ASP A 392 -12.56 -8.97 22.19
CA ASP A 392 -12.81 -9.37 23.58
C ASP A 392 -11.60 -10.05 24.23
N ASN A 393 -10.57 -10.39 23.43
CA ASN A 393 -9.34 -11.01 23.91
C ASN A 393 -8.15 -10.52 23.07
N LEU A 394 -7.75 -9.28 23.29
CA LEU A 394 -6.70 -8.60 22.54
C LEU A 394 -5.32 -9.14 22.88
N ALA A 395 -4.50 -9.40 21.88
CA ALA A 395 -3.07 -9.48 22.04
C ALA A 395 -2.45 -8.08 22.13
N GLU A 396 -1.20 -7.99 22.62
CA GLU A 396 -0.46 -6.73 22.68
C GLU A 396 -0.32 -6.12 21.26
N GLY A 397 -0.66 -4.83 21.14
CA GLY A 397 -0.61 -4.12 19.86
C GLY A 397 -1.82 -4.30 18.94
N ASP A 398 -2.75 -5.22 19.20
CA ASP A 398 -3.92 -5.47 18.34
C ASP A 398 -4.78 -4.22 18.14
N ALA A 399 -5.12 -3.53 19.23
CA ALA A 399 -5.91 -2.31 19.14
C ALA A 399 -5.24 -1.26 18.25
N ASP A 400 -3.92 -1.07 18.38
CA ASP A 400 -3.18 -0.08 17.59
C ASP A 400 -3.12 -0.45 16.11
N ARG A 401 -3.02 -1.74 15.77
CA ARG A 401 -3.08 -2.22 14.39
C ARG A 401 -4.44 -1.95 13.76
N VAL A 402 -5.51 -2.24 14.50
CA VAL A 402 -6.89 -2.01 14.07
C VAL A 402 -7.14 -0.53 13.84
N TYR A 403 -6.75 0.33 14.78
CA TYR A 403 -6.95 1.78 14.62
C TYR A 403 -6.14 2.36 13.47
N ARG A 404 -4.92 1.87 13.20
CA ARG A 404 -4.17 2.27 12.01
C ARG A 404 -4.93 1.97 10.72
N ALA A 405 -5.52 0.79 10.62
CA ALA A 405 -6.32 0.41 9.45
C ALA A 405 -7.50 1.36 9.25
N VAL A 406 -8.30 1.63 10.29
CA VAL A 406 -9.49 2.49 10.17
C VAL A 406 -9.17 3.97 9.97
N TYR A 407 -8.00 4.45 10.44
CA TYR A 407 -7.51 5.79 10.10
C TYR A 407 -7.15 5.87 8.61
N GLY A 408 -6.52 4.83 8.07
CA GLY A 408 -6.23 4.73 6.63
C GLY A 408 -7.47 4.73 5.75
N MET A 409 -8.58 4.19 6.24
CA MET A 409 -9.90 4.24 5.57
C MET A 409 -10.61 5.59 5.72
N GLY A 410 -10.16 6.48 6.61
CA GLY A 410 -10.86 7.71 6.95
C GLY A 410 -12.09 7.52 7.84
N ALA A 411 -12.35 6.32 8.36
CA ALA A 411 -13.52 5.99 9.19
C ALA A 411 -13.54 6.73 10.53
N LEU A 412 -12.35 6.96 11.08
CA LEU A 412 -12.14 7.66 12.35
C LEU A 412 -10.92 8.58 12.24
N ARG A 413 -10.88 9.62 13.08
CA ARG A 413 -9.70 10.45 13.28
C ARG A 413 -8.91 9.96 14.49
N ARG A 414 -7.60 10.21 14.51
CA ARG A 414 -6.73 9.79 15.63
C ARG A 414 -7.13 10.41 16.96
N GLU A 415 -7.54 11.68 16.94
CA GLU A 415 -8.00 12.44 18.10
C GLU A 415 -9.31 11.92 18.70
N ASP A 416 -10.11 11.20 17.91
CA ASP A 416 -11.43 10.68 18.33
C ASP A 416 -11.34 9.26 18.91
N ARG A 417 -10.15 8.68 19.04
CA ARG A 417 -9.97 7.33 19.56
C ARG A 417 -10.44 7.23 21.00
N ASN A 418 -11.35 6.30 21.23
CA ASN A 418 -11.82 5.90 22.54
C ASN A 418 -12.33 4.46 22.50
N ASP A 419 -11.47 3.51 22.84
CA ASP A 419 -11.69 2.07 22.66
C ASP A 419 -13.00 1.60 23.31
N GLY A 420 -13.31 2.10 24.50
CA GLY A 420 -14.52 1.72 25.27
C GLY A 420 -15.76 2.55 24.97
N LYS A 421 -15.70 3.55 24.08
CA LYS A 421 -16.88 4.36 23.74
C LYS A 421 -17.96 3.50 23.12
N VAL A 422 -19.14 3.42 23.75
CA VAL A 422 -20.33 2.82 23.14
C VAL A 422 -20.83 3.71 22.01
N LEU A 423 -21.02 3.13 20.84
CA LEU A 423 -21.44 3.85 19.64
C LEU A 423 -22.96 3.82 19.50
N SER A 424 -23.52 4.95 19.02
CA SER A 424 -24.90 5.02 18.57
C SER A 424 -25.05 4.46 17.14
N ARG A 425 -26.29 4.19 16.71
CA ARG A 425 -26.60 3.78 15.34
C ARG A 425 -26.09 4.82 14.33
N LEU A 426 -26.23 6.11 14.64
CA LEU A 426 -25.74 7.18 13.76
C LEU A 426 -24.22 7.25 13.74
N ASP A 427 -23.51 6.96 14.86
CA ASP A 427 -22.05 6.85 14.86
C ASP A 427 -21.57 5.73 13.92
N VAL A 428 -22.24 4.56 13.91
CA VAL A 428 -21.93 3.44 13.00
C VAL A 428 -22.09 3.86 11.55
N ILE A 429 -23.23 4.48 11.21
CA ILE A 429 -23.51 4.97 9.86
C ILE A 429 -22.45 5.97 9.41
N ARG A 430 -22.08 6.92 10.27
CA ARG A 430 -21.04 7.88 9.98
C ARG A 430 -19.71 7.20 9.66
N CYS A 431 -19.26 6.29 10.51
CA CYS A 431 -17.98 5.57 10.31
C CYS A 431 -17.98 4.74 9.02
N LEU A 432 -19.08 4.06 8.70
CA LEU A 432 -19.22 3.28 7.46
C LEU A 432 -19.18 4.17 6.21
N LEU A 433 -19.90 5.28 6.23
CA LEU A 433 -19.92 6.22 5.10
C LEU A 433 -18.60 6.96 4.93
N ASP A 434 -17.94 7.34 6.03
CA ASP A 434 -16.59 7.93 5.98
C ASP A 434 -15.57 6.91 5.42
N ALA A 435 -15.60 5.64 5.86
CA ALA A 435 -14.77 4.56 5.32
C ALA A 435 -15.00 4.32 3.82
N GLY A 436 -16.25 4.44 3.37
CA GLY A 436 -16.64 4.30 1.96
C GLY A 436 -16.40 5.55 1.10
N GLY A 437 -15.79 6.61 1.65
CA GLY A 437 -15.47 7.83 0.92
C GLY A 437 -16.64 8.81 0.74
N TYR A 438 -17.81 8.54 1.36
CA TYR A 438 -18.98 9.41 1.26
C TYR A 438 -18.93 10.63 2.21
N GLY A 439 -17.97 10.67 3.11
CA GLY A 439 -17.87 11.74 4.13
C GLY A 439 -17.88 13.16 3.57
N PRO A 440 -17.11 13.51 2.52
CA PRO A 440 -17.17 14.85 1.93
C PRO A 440 -18.57 15.21 1.42
N ALA A 441 -19.27 14.29 0.79
CA ALA A 441 -20.64 14.49 0.33
C ALA A 441 -21.61 14.65 1.52
N ALA A 442 -21.55 13.74 2.50
CA ALA A 442 -22.44 13.76 3.67
C ALA A 442 -22.38 15.05 4.49
N ARG A 443 -21.25 15.77 4.45
CA ARG A 443 -21.04 17.02 5.18
C ARG A 443 -21.54 18.29 4.46
N LEU A 444 -22.06 18.16 3.24
CA LEU A 444 -22.67 19.30 2.54
C LEU A 444 -23.94 19.77 3.27
N GLN A 445 -24.06 21.08 3.52
CA GLN A 445 -25.16 21.65 4.27
C GLN A 445 -26.33 22.05 3.36
N GLY A 446 -27.56 21.93 3.87
CA GLY A 446 -28.75 22.50 3.25
C GLY A 446 -29.33 21.76 2.03
N ILE A 447 -28.73 20.64 1.60
CA ILE A 447 -29.17 19.88 0.42
C ILE A 447 -29.88 18.55 0.77
N TYR A 448 -29.74 18.08 2.01
CA TYR A 448 -30.26 16.77 2.43
C TYR A 448 -31.63 16.90 3.11
N ARG A 449 -32.45 15.88 2.85
CA ARG A 449 -33.70 15.59 3.55
C ARG A 449 -33.77 14.10 3.81
N THR A 450 -34.52 13.72 4.82
CA THR A 450 -34.79 12.30 5.15
C THR A 450 -36.24 12.13 5.51
N ASP A 451 -36.79 10.97 5.22
CA ASP A 451 -38.21 10.59 5.53
C ASP A 451 -38.30 9.86 6.86
N PHE A 452 -37.25 9.79 7.66
CA PHE A 452 -37.33 9.22 9.00
C PHE A 452 -38.29 10.03 9.88
N SER A 453 -39.23 9.36 10.58
CA SER A 453 -40.19 10.01 11.44
C SER A 453 -39.57 10.71 12.66
N ASP A 454 -38.31 10.37 12.98
CA ASP A 454 -37.49 10.96 14.03
C ASP A 454 -36.34 11.83 13.45
N ALA A 455 -36.56 12.41 12.28
CA ALA A 455 -35.57 13.32 11.67
C ALA A 455 -35.22 14.52 12.56
N GLY A 456 -36.12 14.97 13.42
CA GLY A 456 -35.90 16.03 14.38
C GLY A 456 -34.88 15.69 15.50
N ASP A 457 -34.60 14.41 15.70
CA ASP A 457 -33.61 13.93 16.68
C ASP A 457 -32.19 13.82 16.07
N ILE A 458 -32.06 14.08 14.75
CA ILE A 458 -30.78 14.02 14.02
C ILE A 458 -30.11 15.37 14.09
N PRO A 459 -28.83 15.46 14.56
CA PRO A 459 -28.08 16.72 14.51
C PRO A 459 -27.94 17.23 13.06
N ASP A 460 -28.04 18.55 12.86
CA ASP A 460 -28.04 19.18 11.54
C ASP A 460 -26.77 18.84 10.74
N ASP A 461 -25.61 18.74 11.40
CA ASP A 461 -24.33 18.39 10.80
C ASP A 461 -24.21 16.91 10.42
N LEU A 462 -25.13 16.06 10.89
CA LEU A 462 -25.20 14.63 10.58
C LEU A 462 -26.39 14.25 9.68
N LEU A 463 -27.21 15.23 9.30
CA LEU A 463 -28.39 14.98 8.45
C LEU A 463 -28.02 14.35 7.11
N GLY A 464 -26.89 14.76 6.51
CA GLY A 464 -26.42 14.18 5.25
C GLY A 464 -26.03 12.70 5.38
N TYR A 465 -25.47 12.30 6.52
CA TYR A 465 -25.19 10.88 6.79
C TYR A 465 -26.47 10.05 6.91
N ALA A 466 -27.48 10.57 7.59
CA ALA A 466 -28.78 9.91 7.71
C ALA A 466 -29.49 9.78 6.36
N ALA A 467 -29.48 10.83 5.53
CA ALA A 467 -30.08 10.81 4.20
C ALA A 467 -29.37 9.81 3.26
N LEU A 468 -28.04 9.77 3.28
CA LEU A 468 -27.27 8.77 2.52
C LEU A 468 -27.52 7.37 3.04
N ALA A 469 -27.62 7.17 4.36
CA ALA A 469 -27.94 5.87 4.93
C ALA A 469 -29.31 5.37 4.48
N GLN A 470 -30.32 6.26 4.40
CA GLN A 470 -31.64 5.93 3.86
C GLN A 470 -31.56 5.54 2.38
N ALA A 471 -30.90 6.36 1.56
CA ALA A 471 -30.73 6.09 0.13
C ALA A 471 -29.98 4.78 -0.14
N LEU A 472 -28.98 4.46 0.68
CA LEU A 472 -28.22 3.23 0.66
C LEU A 472 -28.85 2.09 1.45
N LYS A 473 -30.05 2.26 2.02
CA LYS A 473 -30.78 1.26 2.83
C LYS A 473 -29.92 0.63 3.94
N LEU A 474 -29.05 1.41 4.56
CA LEU A 474 -28.26 0.98 5.73
C LEU A 474 -29.11 0.97 6.98
N ALA A 475 -30.23 1.69 6.95
CA ALA A 475 -31.26 1.68 7.99
C ALA A 475 -32.63 1.48 7.33
N ASP A 476 -33.31 0.42 7.71
CA ASP A 476 -34.67 0.12 7.26
C ASP A 476 -35.71 0.67 8.25
N GLY A 477 -36.86 1.05 7.70
CA GLY A 477 -37.99 1.48 8.49
C GLY A 477 -38.18 2.97 8.62
N GLY A 478 -39.28 3.38 9.22
CA GLY A 478 -39.68 4.78 9.34
C GLY A 478 -38.93 5.57 10.41
N ARG A 479 -38.04 4.92 11.19
CA ARG A 479 -37.23 5.54 12.27
C ARG A 479 -35.80 5.13 12.20
N LEU A 480 -34.90 6.10 12.37
CA LEU A 480 -33.43 5.89 12.43
C LEU A 480 -33.00 5.46 13.84
N ASN A 481 -33.61 6.04 14.88
CA ASN A 481 -33.16 5.97 16.27
C ASN A 481 -31.69 6.44 16.43
N PRO A 482 -31.32 7.68 16.05
CA PRO A 482 -29.95 8.11 15.87
C PRO A 482 -29.12 7.99 17.14
N GLY A 483 -29.70 8.26 18.31
CA GLY A 483 -29.03 8.21 19.61
C GLY A 483 -29.07 6.82 20.28
N GLN A 484 -29.74 5.84 19.70
CA GLN A 484 -29.80 4.50 20.29
C GLN A 484 -28.43 3.83 20.20
N SER A 485 -27.98 3.25 21.32
CA SER A 485 -26.77 2.43 21.36
C SER A 485 -26.90 1.27 20.37
N ALA A 486 -25.90 1.14 19.52
CA ALA A 486 -25.84 0.03 18.56
C ALA A 486 -25.33 -1.25 19.24
N ALA A 487 -25.80 -2.39 18.75
CA ALA A 487 -25.24 -3.70 19.05
C ALA A 487 -24.28 -4.14 17.93
N ARG A 488 -23.46 -5.18 18.16
CA ARG A 488 -22.64 -5.80 17.11
C ARG A 488 -23.48 -6.29 15.93
N ALA A 489 -24.74 -6.74 16.19
CA ALA A 489 -25.71 -7.08 15.16
C ALA A 489 -26.01 -5.91 14.22
N ASP A 490 -26.24 -4.71 14.78
CA ASP A 490 -26.51 -3.51 13.96
C ASP A 490 -25.36 -3.19 13.02
N ALA A 491 -24.13 -3.24 13.52
CA ALA A 491 -22.95 -2.97 12.71
C ALA A 491 -22.77 -4.00 11.58
N ALA A 492 -23.01 -5.29 11.87
CA ALA A 492 -22.93 -6.35 10.86
C ALA A 492 -24.00 -6.19 9.77
N LEU A 493 -25.24 -5.90 10.15
CA LEU A 493 -26.34 -5.67 9.20
C LEU A 493 -26.06 -4.46 8.31
N MET A 494 -25.61 -3.34 8.90
CA MET A 494 -25.29 -2.12 8.16
C MET A 494 -24.10 -2.34 7.22
N LEU A 495 -23.04 -3.01 7.68
CA LEU A 495 -21.87 -3.33 6.85
C LEU A 495 -22.24 -4.26 5.69
N PHE A 496 -23.01 -5.31 5.96
CA PHE A 496 -23.49 -6.24 4.93
C PHE A 496 -24.32 -5.51 3.86
N ALA A 497 -25.27 -4.66 4.29
CA ALA A 497 -26.07 -3.84 3.38
C ALA A 497 -25.21 -2.87 2.56
N PHE A 498 -24.16 -2.32 3.16
CA PHE A 498 -23.23 -1.42 2.50
C PHE A 498 -22.41 -2.13 1.41
N MET A 499 -21.86 -3.30 1.73
CA MET A 499 -21.02 -4.08 0.81
C MET A 499 -21.81 -4.77 -0.32
N GLY A 500 -23.04 -5.15 -0.09
CA GLY A 500 -23.87 -5.83 -1.10
C GLY A 500 -24.28 -4.97 -2.31
N ARG A 501 -23.75 -3.76 -2.45
CA ARG A 501 -24.10 -2.78 -3.50
C ARG A 501 -22.94 -2.27 -4.34
N ASN A 502 -21.73 -2.72 -4.07
CA ASN A 502 -20.54 -2.38 -4.86
C ASN A 502 -20.20 -3.47 -5.88
#